data_40e54c042df49346f609881a38d5de5f
#
_entry.id   40e54c042df49346f609881a38d5de5f
#
_cell.length_a   1.000
_cell.length_b   1.000
_cell.length_c   1.000
_cell.angle_alpha   90.00
_cell.angle_beta   90.00
_cell.angle_gamma   90.00
#
_symmetry.space_group_name_H-M   'P 1'
#
loop_
_entity.id
_entity.type
_entity.pdbx_description
1 polymer ?
#
loop_
_entity_poly.entity_id
_entity_poly.type
_entity_poly.pdbx_seq_one_letter_code
_entity_poly.pdbx_strand_id
1 'polypeptide(L)'
;MKTSPTKRHLQVALALTLLACSGLAGCSDSQEQSGSNAGGKTAVATATQKASGTPTVTATPKGSGAPTVTASPTLIMTPELVEAKKRALATPPPPKPELITVNSDDGAIATAKYWVQLHYYIYTTGKVDEYKALCPGNGDTATKPVEYATETHVRGGWSEPVTLKFTNAFRRSDFKNDVVIQVDFEREGVTQYHSDGRIEYHEKESRWAGVKLEYNGTQWIVKEAVNREN
;
A
#
# COMPACT_ATOMS: atom_id res chain seq x y z
N MET A 1 22.67 56.31 -14.95
CA MET A 1 23.37 55.65 -13.83
C MET A 1 22.54 54.44 -13.43
N LYS A 2 23.05 53.25 -13.78
CA LYS A 2 22.39 51.94 -13.49
C LYS A 2 23.10 51.35 -12.31
N THR A 3 22.39 51.04 -11.25
CA THR A 3 22.91 50.26 -10.12
C THR A 3 22.20 48.90 -10.08
N SER A 4 22.96 47.85 -10.36
CA SER A 4 22.56 46.45 -10.19
C SER A 4 22.57 46.04 -8.71
N PRO A 5 21.63 45.23 -8.23
CA PRO A 5 21.75 44.58 -6.92
C PRO A 5 22.45 43.23 -7.04
N THR A 6 23.44 43.08 -6.19
CA THR A 6 24.30 41.92 -5.96
C THR A 6 23.52 40.72 -5.44
N LYS A 7 23.66 39.59 -6.12
CA LYS A 7 23.17 38.26 -5.65
C LYS A 7 24.05 37.78 -4.49
N ARG A 8 23.48 37.62 -3.31
CA ARG A 8 24.11 36.91 -2.20
C ARG A 8 23.73 35.46 -2.26
N HIS A 9 24.70 34.60 -2.57
CA HIS A 9 24.60 33.15 -2.40
C HIS A 9 24.75 32.80 -0.90
N LEU A 10 23.70 32.26 -0.30
CA LEU A 10 23.77 31.68 1.04
C LEU A 10 24.03 30.18 0.88
N GLN A 11 25.28 29.79 1.11
CA GLN A 11 25.63 28.38 1.24
C GLN A 11 25.28 27.94 2.66
N VAL A 12 24.35 26.99 2.81
CA VAL A 12 24.09 26.29 4.05
C VAL A 12 24.85 24.97 4.01
N ALA A 13 25.90 24.91 4.84
CA ALA A 13 26.68 23.70 5.07
C ALA A 13 25.88 22.75 5.97
N LEU A 14 25.63 21.55 5.46
CA LEU A 14 25.01 20.44 6.19
C LEU A 14 26.11 19.71 6.96
N ALA A 15 26.16 19.87 8.28
CA ALA A 15 27.03 19.09 9.16
C ALA A 15 26.33 17.79 9.56
N LEU A 16 26.84 16.66 9.05
CA LEU A 16 26.52 15.33 9.52
C LEU A 16 27.22 15.08 10.86
N THR A 17 26.48 14.90 11.94
CA THR A 17 26.98 14.34 13.19
C THR A 17 26.56 12.89 13.31
N LEU A 18 27.51 12.00 13.07
CA LEU A 18 27.46 10.57 13.41
C LEU A 18 27.66 10.43 14.93
N LEU A 19 26.66 9.95 15.64
CA LEU A 19 26.82 9.47 17.02
C LEU A 19 26.81 7.93 16.98
N ALA A 20 28.00 7.39 17.15
CA ALA A 20 28.21 5.98 17.47
C ALA A 20 28.02 5.79 18.97
N CYS A 21 27.12 4.90 19.39
CA CYS A 21 27.10 4.36 20.75
C CYS A 21 27.27 2.86 20.70
N SER A 22 28.48 2.46 21.10
CA SER A 22 28.90 1.09 21.36
C SER A 22 28.49 0.65 22.76
N GLY A 23 28.04 -0.62 22.89
CA GLY A 23 28.34 -1.50 24.00
C GLY A 23 27.47 -1.43 25.23
N LEU A 24 26.87 -2.54 25.61
CA LEU A 24 27.41 -3.45 26.63
C LEU A 24 26.46 -4.66 26.80
N ALA A 25 27.08 -5.80 26.79
CA ALA A 25 26.51 -7.09 27.11
C ALA A 25 26.14 -7.17 28.62
N GLY A 26 25.06 -7.91 28.92
CA GLY A 26 24.70 -8.29 30.27
C GLY A 26 23.87 -9.56 30.25
N CYS A 27 24.54 -10.71 30.39
CA CYS A 27 23.95 -11.99 30.79
C CYS A 27 23.51 -11.90 32.25
N SER A 28 22.36 -12.46 32.58
CA SER A 28 22.12 -13.09 33.87
C SER A 28 20.96 -14.06 33.76
N ASP A 29 21.29 -15.18 34.07
CA ASP A 29 20.82 -16.51 34.40
C ASP A 29 19.78 -16.53 35.54
N SER A 30 19.09 -17.68 35.59
CA SER A 30 18.49 -18.33 36.76
C SER A 30 16.97 -18.35 36.87
N GLN A 31 16.50 -19.53 36.66
CA GLN A 31 15.85 -20.55 37.51
C GLN A 31 14.33 -20.54 37.60
N GLU A 32 13.82 -21.63 37.08
CA GLU A 32 13.07 -22.77 37.69
C GLU A 32 11.93 -22.46 38.67
N GLN A 33 10.76 -22.95 38.32
CA GLN A 33 9.99 -23.93 39.14
C GLN A 33 8.63 -24.18 38.48
N SER A 34 8.42 -25.37 37.91
CA SER A 34 7.77 -26.58 38.45
C SER A 34 6.31 -26.39 38.89
N GLY A 35 5.43 -27.14 38.24
CA GLY A 35 4.04 -27.35 38.69
C GLY A 35 3.23 -28.23 37.73
N SER A 36 3.28 -29.51 37.99
CA SER A 36 2.53 -30.66 37.48
C SER A 36 1.01 -30.50 37.46
N ASN A 37 0.32 -31.11 36.50
CA ASN A 37 -0.53 -32.33 36.58
C ASN A 37 -1.43 -32.45 35.38
N ALA A 38 -1.33 -33.60 34.73
CA ALA A 38 -2.13 -34.82 34.69
C ALA A 38 -3.39 -34.69 33.83
N GLY A 39 -3.48 -35.40 32.73
CA GLY A 39 -3.96 -36.75 32.59
C GLY A 39 -4.85 -36.88 31.39
N GLY A 40 -4.64 -37.84 30.53
CA GLY A 40 -5.58 -38.21 29.47
C GLY A 40 -4.95 -39.11 28.42
N LYS A 41 -4.87 -40.38 28.74
CA LYS A 41 -4.50 -41.49 27.85
C LYS A 41 -5.59 -41.76 26.81
N THR A 42 -5.21 -42.22 25.60
CA THR A 42 -5.71 -43.42 24.90
C THR A 42 -5.15 -43.39 23.48
N ALA A 43 -4.36 -44.24 23.17
CA ALA A 43 -4.30 -45.62 22.69
C ALA A 43 -3.90 -45.71 21.19
N VAL A 44 -2.86 -46.44 21.04
CA VAL A 44 -2.16 -47.03 19.90
C VAL A 44 -3.10 -47.85 19.01
N ALA A 45 -2.87 -47.80 17.70
CA ALA A 45 -3.08 -48.97 16.83
C ALA A 45 -2.00 -49.02 15.76
N THR A 46 -1.09 -49.91 15.97
CA THR A 46 -0.05 -50.39 15.05
C THR A 46 -0.68 -51.35 14.06
N ALA A 47 -0.45 -51.18 12.77
CA ALA A 47 -0.63 -52.26 11.81
C ALA A 47 0.60 -52.30 10.87
N THR A 48 1.42 -53.27 11.15
CA THR A 48 2.54 -53.74 10.32
C THR A 48 1.99 -54.65 9.21
N GLN A 49 2.28 -54.38 7.96
CA GLN A 49 2.30 -55.42 6.92
C GLN A 49 3.55 -55.29 6.06
N LYS A 50 4.32 -56.34 6.13
CA LYS A 50 5.51 -56.69 5.37
C LYS A 50 5.07 -57.49 4.13
N ALA A 51 5.45 -57.06 2.96
CA ALA A 51 5.50 -57.92 1.79
C ALA A 51 6.70 -57.55 0.92
N SER A 52 7.56 -58.51 0.80
CA SER A 52 8.75 -58.60 -0.05
C SER A 52 8.33 -58.84 -1.50
N GLY A 53 8.96 -58.17 -2.43
CA GLY A 53 8.77 -58.42 -3.86
C GLY A 53 9.70 -57.56 -4.69
N THR A 54 10.90 -58.11 -5.02
CA THR A 54 11.79 -57.58 -6.09
C THR A 54 11.19 -57.99 -7.43
N PRO A 55 11.09 -57.09 -8.38
CA PRO A 55 11.51 -57.45 -9.74
C PRO A 55 12.24 -56.38 -10.50
N THR A 56 13.30 -56.81 -11.14
CA THR A 56 13.68 -56.61 -12.54
C THR A 56 13.73 -55.17 -13.09
N VAL A 57 14.93 -54.68 -13.29
CA VAL A 57 15.27 -53.51 -14.10
C VAL A 57 14.86 -53.67 -15.56
N THR A 58 13.93 -52.82 -16.01
CA THR A 58 13.68 -52.58 -17.43
C THR A 58 14.06 -51.15 -17.76
N ALA A 59 14.93 -50.99 -18.75
CA ALA A 59 15.48 -49.73 -19.20
C ALA A 59 14.39 -48.81 -19.77
N THR A 60 14.36 -47.59 -19.23
CA THR A 60 13.46 -46.52 -19.66
C THR A 60 14.05 -45.78 -20.89
N PRO A 61 13.26 -45.48 -21.93
CA PRO A 61 13.70 -44.56 -22.97
C PRO A 61 13.69 -43.12 -22.41
N LYS A 62 14.79 -42.41 -22.64
CA LYS A 62 15.02 -41.01 -22.33
C LYS A 62 14.03 -40.13 -23.11
N GLY A 63 12.88 -39.88 -22.54
CA GLY A 63 11.91 -38.89 -23.05
C GLY A 63 12.43 -37.49 -22.77
N SER A 64 12.76 -36.75 -23.81
CA SER A 64 13.01 -35.31 -23.78
C SER A 64 11.71 -34.60 -23.38
N GLY A 65 11.54 -34.34 -22.10
CA GLY A 65 10.43 -33.55 -21.60
C GLY A 65 10.64 -32.10 -22.01
N ALA A 66 9.89 -31.66 -23.00
CA ALA A 66 9.72 -30.22 -23.27
C ALA A 66 9.20 -29.56 -21.97
N PRO A 67 9.67 -28.35 -21.62
CA PRO A 67 9.14 -27.64 -20.45
C PRO A 67 7.65 -27.40 -20.67
N THR A 68 6.82 -28.03 -19.87
CA THR A 68 5.40 -27.71 -19.80
C THR A 68 5.28 -26.30 -19.30
N VAL A 69 5.02 -25.35 -20.18
CA VAL A 69 4.68 -23.97 -19.82
C VAL A 69 3.32 -24.06 -19.13
N THR A 70 3.33 -24.08 -17.80
CA THR A 70 2.11 -23.95 -17.02
C THR A 70 1.58 -22.56 -17.29
N ALA A 71 0.52 -22.45 -18.08
CA ALA A 71 -0.16 -21.17 -18.29
C ALA A 71 -0.59 -20.64 -16.93
N SER A 72 -0.16 -19.43 -16.57
CA SER A 72 -0.66 -18.76 -15.36
C SER A 72 -2.18 -18.66 -15.44
N PRO A 73 -2.90 -18.94 -14.37
CA PRO A 73 -4.35 -18.79 -14.36
C PRO A 73 -4.71 -17.35 -14.75
N THR A 74 -5.62 -17.21 -15.68
CA THR A 74 -6.14 -15.90 -16.12
C THR A 74 -7.54 -15.74 -15.55
N LEU A 75 -7.89 -14.54 -15.09
CA LEU A 75 -9.23 -14.23 -14.60
C LEU A 75 -10.28 -14.52 -15.67
N ILE A 76 -11.17 -15.48 -15.39
CA ILE A 76 -12.29 -15.79 -16.27
C ILE A 76 -13.34 -14.70 -16.13
N MET A 77 -13.51 -13.89 -17.18
CA MET A 77 -14.47 -12.79 -17.23
C MET A 77 -15.87 -13.33 -17.52
N THR A 78 -16.70 -13.48 -16.49
CA THR A 78 -18.14 -13.73 -16.65
C THR A 78 -18.85 -12.45 -17.10
N PRO A 79 -20.07 -12.52 -17.67
CA PRO A 79 -20.85 -11.34 -18.03
C PRO A 79 -21.02 -10.35 -16.85
N GLU A 80 -21.22 -10.87 -15.65
CA GLU A 80 -21.36 -10.07 -14.40
C GLU A 80 -20.07 -9.32 -14.08
N LEU A 81 -18.91 -9.98 -14.20
CA LEU A 81 -17.61 -9.35 -13.97
C LEU A 81 -17.27 -8.30 -15.03
N VAL A 82 -17.66 -8.54 -16.30
CA VAL A 82 -17.51 -7.54 -17.36
C VAL A 82 -18.29 -6.27 -17.02
N GLU A 83 -19.56 -6.40 -16.62
CA GLU A 83 -20.36 -5.24 -16.23
C GLU A 83 -19.89 -4.58 -14.91
N ALA A 84 -19.43 -5.37 -13.95
CA ALA A 84 -18.83 -4.84 -12.72
C ALA A 84 -17.57 -4.01 -13.01
N LYS A 85 -16.66 -4.54 -13.85
CA LYS A 85 -15.47 -3.83 -14.31
C LYS A 85 -15.84 -2.54 -15.05
N LYS A 86 -16.80 -2.60 -15.94
CA LYS A 86 -17.27 -1.42 -16.69
C LYS A 86 -17.79 -0.32 -15.74
N ARG A 87 -18.59 -0.67 -14.73
CA ARG A 87 -19.04 0.27 -13.71
C ARG A 87 -17.90 0.86 -12.91
N ALA A 88 -16.92 0.04 -12.49
CA ALA A 88 -15.74 0.50 -11.76
C ALA A 88 -14.93 1.51 -12.57
N LEU A 89 -14.62 1.19 -13.83
CA LEU A 89 -13.87 2.07 -14.72
C LEU A 89 -14.61 3.37 -15.09
N ALA A 90 -15.94 3.37 -15.00
CA ALA A 90 -16.80 4.53 -15.23
C ALA A 90 -16.99 5.40 -13.98
N THR A 91 -16.41 5.02 -12.83
CA THR A 91 -16.49 5.82 -11.60
C THR A 91 -16.00 7.25 -11.88
N PRO A 92 -16.81 8.28 -11.53
CA PRO A 92 -16.38 9.66 -11.71
C PRO A 92 -15.23 10.01 -10.74
N PRO A 93 -14.37 10.96 -11.11
CA PRO A 93 -13.35 11.44 -10.19
C PRO A 93 -14.01 12.07 -8.94
N PRO A 94 -13.35 11.97 -7.78
CA PRO A 94 -13.80 12.67 -6.59
C PRO A 94 -13.81 14.19 -6.86
N PRO A 95 -14.78 14.94 -6.30
CA PRO A 95 -14.86 16.37 -6.52
C PRO A 95 -13.64 17.09 -5.94
N LYS A 96 -12.98 17.89 -6.77
CA LYS A 96 -11.85 18.72 -6.32
C LYS A 96 -12.37 19.78 -5.35
N PRO A 97 -11.82 19.89 -4.12
CA PRO A 97 -12.29 20.86 -3.14
C PRO A 97 -11.92 22.29 -3.55
N GLU A 98 -12.85 23.22 -3.40
CA GLU A 98 -12.59 24.66 -3.67
C GLU A 98 -11.50 25.21 -2.75
N LEU A 99 -11.47 24.76 -1.49
CA LEU A 99 -10.49 25.18 -0.49
C LEU A 99 -9.04 24.80 -0.82
N ILE A 100 -8.80 23.97 -1.84
CA ILE A 100 -7.43 23.59 -2.25
C ILE A 100 -6.57 24.80 -2.62
N THR A 101 -7.19 25.89 -3.05
CA THR A 101 -6.50 27.15 -3.42
C THR A 101 -6.34 28.14 -2.26
N VAL A 102 -6.90 27.81 -1.07
CA VAL A 102 -6.83 28.69 0.10
C VAL A 102 -5.68 28.27 1.00
N ASN A 103 -4.73 29.18 1.23
CA ASN A 103 -3.61 28.93 2.14
C ASN A 103 -4.05 29.02 3.60
N SER A 104 -4.69 27.97 4.09
CA SER A 104 -5.19 27.82 5.45
C SER A 104 -5.15 26.37 5.89
N ASP A 105 -5.31 26.12 7.19
CA ASP A 105 -5.40 24.75 7.72
C ASP A 105 -6.62 24.00 7.16
N ASP A 106 -7.74 24.69 6.95
CA ASP A 106 -8.93 24.10 6.31
C ASP A 106 -8.64 23.70 4.84
N GLY A 107 -7.89 24.52 4.12
CA GLY A 107 -7.43 24.20 2.75
C GLY A 107 -6.51 22.98 2.71
N ALA A 108 -5.58 22.90 3.66
CA ALA A 108 -4.70 21.74 3.82
C ALA A 108 -5.50 20.48 4.18
N ILE A 109 -6.47 20.56 5.10
CA ILE A 109 -7.34 19.44 5.50
C ILE A 109 -8.18 18.96 4.32
N ALA A 110 -8.80 19.88 3.57
CA ALA A 110 -9.58 19.55 2.38
C ALA A 110 -8.73 18.83 1.32
N THR A 111 -7.50 19.30 1.12
CA THR A 111 -6.53 18.70 0.19
C THR A 111 -6.09 17.31 0.63
N ALA A 112 -5.83 17.10 1.93
CA ALA A 112 -5.46 15.79 2.46
C ALA A 112 -6.57 14.75 2.28
N LYS A 113 -7.84 15.12 2.55
CA LYS A 113 -9.00 14.27 2.29
C LYS A 113 -9.15 13.94 0.80
N TYR A 114 -8.94 14.93 -0.06
CA TYR A 114 -8.99 14.75 -1.52
C TYR A 114 -7.89 13.79 -2.00
N TRP A 115 -6.68 13.89 -1.44
CA TRP A 115 -5.61 12.93 -1.72
C TRP A 115 -6.00 11.49 -1.38
N VAL A 116 -6.62 11.27 -0.19
CA VAL A 116 -7.10 9.94 0.20
C VAL A 116 -8.10 9.40 -0.81
N GLN A 117 -9.07 10.22 -1.27
CA GLN A 117 -10.05 9.82 -2.27
C GLN A 117 -9.40 9.49 -3.62
N LEU A 118 -8.46 10.31 -4.10
CA LEU A 118 -7.73 10.06 -5.35
C LEU A 118 -6.87 8.80 -5.27
N HIS A 119 -6.27 8.52 -4.10
CA HIS A 119 -5.48 7.32 -3.89
C HIS A 119 -6.28 6.05 -4.19
N TYR A 120 -7.52 5.94 -3.72
CA TYR A 120 -8.39 4.79 -4.06
C TYR A 120 -8.96 4.88 -5.48
N TYR A 121 -9.26 6.06 -5.96
CA TYR A 121 -9.79 6.29 -7.31
C TYR A 121 -8.86 5.76 -8.40
N ILE A 122 -7.54 5.96 -8.28
CA ILE A 122 -6.59 5.48 -9.29
C ILE A 122 -6.54 3.94 -9.35
N TYR A 123 -6.73 3.23 -8.23
CA TYR A 123 -6.79 1.77 -8.22
C TYR A 123 -8.09 1.23 -8.83
N THR A 124 -9.19 1.96 -8.66
CA THR A 124 -10.48 1.60 -9.25
C THR A 124 -10.49 1.82 -10.77
N THR A 125 -9.95 2.96 -11.23
CA THR A 125 -10.15 3.42 -12.62
C THR A 125 -8.92 3.37 -13.51
N GLY A 126 -7.71 3.33 -12.94
CA GLY A 126 -6.45 3.51 -13.68
C GLY A 126 -6.18 4.95 -14.15
N LYS A 127 -7.06 5.91 -13.85
CA LYS A 127 -6.94 7.31 -14.28
C LYS A 127 -6.08 8.08 -13.28
N VAL A 128 -4.84 8.35 -13.62
CA VAL A 128 -3.80 8.84 -12.69
C VAL A 128 -3.50 10.34 -12.81
N ASP A 129 -4.10 11.06 -13.76
CA ASP A 129 -3.70 12.44 -14.08
C ASP A 129 -3.92 13.43 -12.93
N GLU A 130 -5.08 13.38 -12.28
CA GLU A 130 -5.37 14.25 -11.13
C GLU A 130 -4.49 13.93 -9.92
N TYR A 131 -4.20 12.64 -9.70
CA TYR A 131 -3.28 12.23 -8.64
C TYR A 131 -1.88 12.79 -8.88
N LYS A 132 -1.36 12.68 -10.12
CA LYS A 132 -0.06 13.26 -10.52
C LYS A 132 -0.02 14.78 -10.37
N ALA A 133 -1.11 15.46 -10.74
CA ALA A 133 -1.21 16.91 -10.58
C ALA A 133 -1.19 17.35 -9.12
N LEU A 134 -1.80 16.54 -8.22
CA LEU A 134 -1.82 16.79 -6.78
C LEU A 134 -0.50 16.44 -6.10
N CYS A 135 0.20 15.41 -6.58
CA CYS A 135 1.47 14.89 -6.05
C CYS A 135 2.60 15.08 -7.08
N PRO A 136 3.00 16.33 -7.39
CA PRO A 136 4.08 16.56 -8.35
C PRO A 136 5.43 16.13 -7.78
N GLY A 137 6.25 15.48 -8.61
CA GLY A 137 7.60 15.06 -8.22
C GLY A 137 7.88 13.59 -8.54
N ASN A 138 8.97 13.08 -7.96
CA ASN A 138 9.50 11.74 -8.20
C ASN A 138 9.69 10.92 -6.90
N GLY A 139 9.15 11.39 -5.78
CA GLY A 139 9.16 10.65 -4.52
C GLY A 139 8.19 9.45 -4.51
N ASP A 140 8.35 8.57 -3.55
CA ASP A 140 7.55 7.34 -3.41
C ASP A 140 6.04 7.60 -3.40
N THR A 141 5.60 8.66 -2.74
CA THR A 141 4.18 9.05 -2.71
C THR A 141 3.64 9.41 -4.09
N ALA A 142 4.47 10.03 -4.95
CA ALA A 142 4.06 10.44 -6.29
C ALA A 142 4.12 9.29 -7.29
N THR A 143 5.10 8.40 -7.19
CA THR A 143 5.41 7.39 -8.22
C THR A 143 4.80 6.02 -7.95
N LYS A 144 5.01 5.45 -6.76
CA LYS A 144 4.60 4.06 -6.47
C LYS A 144 3.11 3.77 -6.65
N PRO A 145 2.17 4.60 -6.15
CA PRO A 145 0.75 4.36 -6.37
C PRO A 145 0.36 4.42 -7.85
N VAL A 146 0.97 5.36 -8.60
CA VAL A 146 0.75 5.53 -10.03
C VAL A 146 1.27 4.32 -10.83
N GLU A 147 2.48 3.87 -10.55
CA GLU A 147 3.09 2.70 -11.16
C GLU A 147 2.24 1.45 -10.90
N TYR A 148 1.88 1.19 -9.64
CA TYR A 148 1.07 0.04 -9.26
C TYR A 148 -0.32 0.07 -9.91
N ALA A 149 -1.02 1.21 -9.87
CA ALA A 149 -2.33 1.35 -10.52
C ALA A 149 -2.24 1.12 -12.02
N THR A 150 -1.26 1.75 -12.68
CA THR A 150 -1.05 1.62 -14.13
C THR A 150 -0.74 0.17 -14.51
N GLU A 151 0.19 -0.48 -13.81
CA GLU A 151 0.57 -1.87 -14.07
C GLU A 151 -0.62 -2.83 -13.86
N THR A 152 -1.38 -2.64 -12.78
CA THR A 152 -2.58 -3.44 -12.49
C THR A 152 -3.58 -3.35 -13.64
N HIS A 153 -3.90 -2.14 -14.11
CA HIS A 153 -4.87 -1.93 -15.18
C HIS A 153 -4.37 -2.41 -16.56
N VAL A 154 -3.10 -2.17 -16.89
CA VAL A 154 -2.48 -2.67 -18.12
C VAL A 154 -2.54 -4.19 -18.20
N ARG A 155 -2.37 -4.89 -17.09
CA ARG A 155 -2.49 -6.34 -17.01
C ARG A 155 -3.93 -6.84 -16.93
N GLY A 156 -4.92 -5.96 -16.93
CA GLY A 156 -6.34 -6.30 -16.89
C GLY A 156 -6.95 -6.45 -15.50
N GLY A 157 -6.18 -6.22 -14.42
CA GLY A 157 -6.69 -6.15 -13.05
C GLY A 157 -7.46 -4.85 -12.80
N TRP A 158 -8.20 -4.79 -11.70
CA TRP A 158 -8.99 -3.62 -11.28
C TRP A 158 -9.52 -3.84 -9.85
N SER A 159 -10.06 -2.81 -9.21
CA SER A 159 -10.79 -2.93 -7.94
C SER A 159 -12.17 -2.31 -8.03
N GLU A 160 -13.10 -2.78 -7.18
CA GLU A 160 -14.40 -2.15 -7.04
C GLU A 160 -14.27 -0.72 -6.52
N PRO A 161 -15.28 0.15 -6.74
CA PRO A 161 -15.31 1.49 -6.16
C PRO A 161 -15.29 1.43 -4.63
N VAL A 162 -14.45 2.26 -4.03
CA VAL A 162 -14.26 2.31 -2.58
C VAL A 162 -15.13 3.39 -1.95
N THR A 163 -15.87 3.04 -0.91
CA THR A 163 -16.59 4.00 -0.07
C THR A 163 -15.73 4.36 1.14
N LEU A 164 -15.53 5.67 1.32
CA LEU A 164 -14.75 6.23 2.43
C LEU A 164 -15.66 7.09 3.31
N LYS A 165 -15.51 6.94 4.62
CA LYS A 165 -16.16 7.78 5.61
C LYS A 165 -15.10 8.43 6.49
N PHE A 166 -14.86 9.72 6.28
CA PHE A 166 -13.93 10.48 7.11
C PHE A 166 -14.52 10.68 8.51
N THR A 167 -13.76 10.28 9.53
CA THR A 167 -14.18 10.38 10.94
C THR A 167 -13.52 11.56 11.63
N ASN A 168 -12.27 11.89 11.26
CA ASN A 168 -11.57 13.04 11.79
C ASN A 168 -10.54 13.56 10.76
N ALA A 169 -10.14 14.83 10.90
CA ALA A 169 -8.98 15.38 10.19
C ALA A 169 -8.47 16.62 10.89
N PHE A 170 -7.17 16.69 11.15
CA PHE A 170 -6.56 17.80 11.87
C PHE A 170 -5.09 17.96 11.49
N ARG A 171 -4.58 19.19 11.72
CA ARG A 171 -3.16 19.48 11.58
C ARG A 171 -2.41 18.95 12.80
N ARG A 172 -1.34 18.21 12.56
CA ARG A 172 -0.46 17.68 13.58
C ARG A 172 0.46 18.77 14.15
N SER A 173 0.45 18.93 15.47
CA SER A 173 1.23 19.96 16.17
C SER A 173 2.69 19.56 16.46
N ASP A 174 3.00 18.26 16.32
CA ASP A 174 4.35 17.73 16.54
C ASP A 174 5.30 18.00 15.35
N PHE A 175 4.78 18.41 14.19
CA PHE A 175 5.55 18.82 13.01
C PHE A 175 5.64 20.36 12.93
N LYS A 176 6.60 20.96 13.64
CA LYS A 176 6.68 22.44 13.77
C LYS A 176 6.95 23.19 12.47
N ASN A 177 7.73 22.59 11.57
CA ASN A 177 8.20 23.24 10.32
C ASN A 177 7.44 22.77 9.08
N ASP A 178 6.59 21.76 9.20
CA ASP A 178 5.85 21.17 8.10
C ASP A 178 4.34 21.26 8.35
N VAL A 179 3.58 21.33 7.26
CA VAL A 179 2.13 21.17 7.33
C VAL A 179 1.83 19.69 7.12
N VAL A 180 1.55 18.99 8.21
CA VAL A 180 1.17 17.57 8.19
C VAL A 180 -0.26 17.46 8.70
N ILE A 181 -1.13 16.90 7.86
CA ILE A 181 -2.52 16.63 8.21
C ILE A 181 -2.67 15.14 8.48
N GLN A 182 -3.26 14.78 9.61
CA GLN A 182 -3.77 13.45 9.85
C GLN A 182 -5.24 13.39 9.43
N VAL A 183 -5.59 12.36 8.69
CA VAL A 183 -6.97 12.07 8.26
C VAL A 183 -7.32 10.66 8.73
N ASP A 184 -8.30 10.56 9.62
CA ASP A 184 -8.82 9.28 10.10
C ASP A 184 -10.11 8.95 9.33
N PHE A 185 -10.24 7.71 8.85
CA PHE A 185 -11.37 7.30 8.04
C PHE A 185 -11.67 5.80 8.15
N GLU A 186 -12.92 5.45 7.88
CA GLU A 186 -13.36 4.07 7.64
C GLU A 186 -13.34 3.82 6.12
N ARG A 187 -12.76 2.70 5.71
CA ARG A 187 -12.86 2.17 4.36
C ARG A 187 -13.79 0.98 4.38
N GLU A 188 -14.87 1.03 3.61
CA GLU A 188 -15.76 -0.12 3.44
C GLU A 188 -15.04 -1.28 2.73
N GLY A 189 -15.61 -2.48 2.85
CA GLY A 189 -15.07 -3.65 2.18
C GLY A 189 -14.96 -3.45 0.68
N VAL A 190 -13.90 -3.97 0.06
CA VAL A 190 -13.62 -3.80 -1.37
C VAL A 190 -13.04 -5.09 -1.96
N THR A 191 -13.48 -5.44 -3.16
CA THR A 191 -12.94 -6.57 -3.93
C THR A 191 -11.89 -6.07 -4.93
N GLN A 192 -10.73 -6.72 -4.94
CA GLN A 192 -9.68 -6.52 -5.93
C GLN A 192 -9.58 -7.75 -6.84
N TYR A 193 -9.54 -7.51 -8.13
CA TYR A 193 -9.43 -8.52 -9.18
C TYR A 193 -8.05 -8.43 -9.82
N HIS A 194 -7.27 -9.50 -9.71
CA HIS A 194 -5.92 -9.59 -10.26
C HIS A 194 -5.95 -10.25 -11.63
N SER A 195 -5.03 -9.85 -12.49
CA SER A 195 -4.91 -10.41 -13.87
C SER A 195 -4.57 -11.91 -13.89
N ASP A 196 -4.01 -12.43 -12.81
CA ASP A 196 -3.68 -13.85 -12.63
C ASP A 196 -4.89 -14.71 -12.19
N GLY A 197 -6.08 -14.14 -12.15
CA GLY A 197 -7.30 -14.83 -11.75
C GLY A 197 -7.59 -14.82 -10.25
N ARG A 198 -6.69 -14.30 -9.44
CA ARG A 198 -6.91 -14.15 -8.00
C ARG A 198 -7.91 -13.04 -7.74
N ILE A 199 -8.87 -13.33 -6.87
CA ILE A 199 -9.85 -12.38 -6.35
C ILE A 199 -9.57 -12.23 -4.87
N GLU A 200 -9.35 -11.00 -4.43
CA GLU A 200 -9.02 -10.68 -3.05
C GLU A 200 -10.07 -9.73 -2.47
N TYR A 201 -10.69 -10.14 -1.37
CA TYR A 201 -11.63 -9.30 -0.64
C TYR A 201 -10.94 -8.72 0.58
N HIS A 202 -10.93 -7.41 0.65
CA HIS A 202 -10.46 -6.66 1.80
C HIS A 202 -11.67 -6.22 2.61
N GLU A 203 -11.72 -6.61 3.87
CA GLU A 203 -12.81 -6.26 4.77
C GLU A 203 -12.83 -4.76 5.09
N LYS A 204 -13.95 -4.33 5.67
CA LYS A 204 -14.07 -2.98 6.24
C LYS A 204 -13.01 -2.79 7.32
N GLU A 205 -12.35 -1.64 7.28
CA GLU A 205 -11.30 -1.31 8.25
C GLU A 205 -11.26 0.18 8.59
N SER A 206 -10.77 0.48 9.79
CA SER A 206 -10.42 1.84 10.21
C SER A 206 -8.97 2.13 9.83
N ARG A 207 -8.75 3.24 9.18
CA ARG A 207 -7.43 3.66 8.67
C ARG A 207 -7.12 5.10 9.05
N TRP A 208 -5.85 5.44 8.98
CA TRP A 208 -5.42 6.82 9.02
C TRP A 208 -4.40 7.11 7.90
N ALA A 209 -4.39 8.35 7.45
CA ALA A 209 -3.39 8.87 6.53
C ALA A 209 -2.69 10.08 7.15
N GLY A 210 -1.36 10.09 7.11
CA GLY A 210 -0.55 11.26 7.39
C GLY A 210 -0.11 11.89 6.08
N VAL A 211 -0.50 13.13 5.80
CA VAL A 211 -0.24 13.81 4.53
C VAL A 211 0.55 15.09 4.79
N LYS A 212 1.78 15.13 4.29
CA LYS A 212 2.63 16.33 4.29
C LYS A 212 2.32 17.16 3.06
N LEU A 213 1.99 18.41 3.28
CA LEU A 213 1.52 19.35 2.28
C LEU A 213 2.41 20.60 2.18
N GLU A 214 2.44 21.18 1.00
CA GLU A 214 3.09 22.47 0.72
C GLU A 214 2.13 23.35 -0.08
N TYR A 215 2.00 24.63 0.30
CA TYR A 215 1.28 25.61 -0.51
C TYR A 215 2.25 26.23 -1.52
N ASN A 216 2.02 25.99 -2.81
CA ASN A 216 2.94 26.41 -3.87
C ASN A 216 2.71 27.86 -4.37
N GLY A 217 1.90 28.65 -3.66
CA GLY A 217 1.51 30.00 -4.05
C GLY A 217 0.17 30.05 -4.82
N THR A 218 -0.34 28.91 -5.29
CA THR A 218 -1.60 28.81 -6.04
C THR A 218 -2.56 27.80 -5.42
N GLN A 219 -2.03 26.65 -4.99
CA GLN A 219 -2.80 25.60 -4.36
C GLN A 219 -1.93 24.74 -3.43
N TRP A 220 -2.58 23.96 -2.58
CA TRP A 220 -1.92 22.92 -1.82
C TRP A 220 -1.51 21.75 -2.73
N ILE A 221 -0.30 21.23 -2.53
CA ILE A 221 0.23 20.03 -3.18
C ILE A 221 0.71 19.05 -2.11
N VAL A 222 0.67 17.75 -2.43
CA VAL A 222 1.14 16.69 -1.55
C VAL A 222 2.61 16.39 -1.85
N LYS A 223 3.44 16.42 -0.81
CA LYS A 223 4.87 16.11 -0.88
C LYS A 223 5.16 14.67 -0.47
N GLU A 224 4.59 14.26 0.65
CA GLU A 224 4.76 12.92 1.22
C GLU A 224 3.45 12.49 1.86
N ALA A 225 3.18 11.19 1.82
CA ALA A 225 2.03 10.64 2.52
C ALA A 225 2.26 9.19 2.94
N VAL A 226 1.61 8.80 4.02
CA VAL A 226 1.49 7.42 4.49
C VAL A 226 0.01 7.10 4.70
N ASN A 227 -0.38 5.86 4.45
CA ASN A 227 -1.73 5.35 4.66
C ASN A 227 -1.60 3.99 5.37
N ARG A 228 -2.18 3.85 6.57
CA ARG A 228 -2.01 2.67 7.43
C ARG A 228 -3.32 2.28 8.08
N GLU A 229 -3.39 1.03 8.50
CA GLU A 229 -4.42 0.53 9.42
C GLU A 229 -4.20 1.12 10.82
N ASN A 230 -5.30 1.26 11.57
CA ASN A 230 -5.28 1.69 12.98
C ASN A 230 -4.93 0.53 13.91
#